data_c9814e9d39f51f255d2640f37b963c34
#
_entry.id   c9814e9d39f51f255d2640f37b963c34
#
_cell.length_a   1.000
_cell.length_b   1.000
_cell.length_c   1.000
_cell.angle_alpha   90.00
_cell.angle_beta   90.00
_cell.angle_gamma   90.00
#
_symmetry.space_group_name_H-M   'P 1'
#
loop_
_entity.id
_entity.type
_entity.pdbx_description
1 polymer ?
#
loop_
_entity_poly.entity_id
_entity_poly.type
_entity_poly.pdbx_seq_one_letter_code
_entity_poly.pdbx_strand_id
1 'polypeptide(L)'
;YLYVTFVKPDEKMGTYVMIADRPDGPFRFAEGNGLFAPGVEGVDSPFIVNDIDGEPFIDDDGNGYLFWRRRLAARLSADRLHIEGEPLTMQTARQGYSEGPLMFKRKGIYYYVYTLSGNQNYVNAYMMSRESPLSGFVKPEGNDIFLFSAPENQVWGPGHGNIFYDEKTDEYIFLYLEYGDGGTTRQVYANRMEFNEDGTIKT
;
A
#
# COMPACT_ATOMS: atom_id res chain seq x y z
N TYR A 1 -12.24 -1.92 8.49
CA TYR A 1 -11.84 -2.84 7.42
C TYR A 1 -10.33 -3.03 7.48
N LEU A 2 -9.89 -4.26 7.26
CA LEU A 2 -8.48 -4.64 7.15
C LEU A 2 -8.33 -5.47 5.86
N TYR A 3 -7.48 -5.01 4.96
CA TYR A 3 -7.14 -5.73 3.74
C TYR A 3 -5.82 -6.46 3.98
N VAL A 4 -5.84 -7.78 3.88
CA VAL A 4 -4.72 -8.58 4.33
C VAL A 4 -4.42 -9.70 3.34
N THR A 5 -3.14 -9.91 3.06
CA THR A 5 -2.69 -11.01 2.23
C THR A 5 -2.54 -12.28 3.05
N PHE A 6 -3.20 -13.35 2.62
CA PHE A 6 -3.01 -14.70 3.15
C PHE A 6 -2.67 -15.68 2.05
N VAL A 7 -1.96 -16.73 2.43
CA VAL A 7 -1.72 -17.91 1.60
C VAL A 7 -2.63 -19.02 2.08
N LYS A 8 -3.47 -19.56 1.18
CA LYS A 8 -4.32 -20.72 1.47
C LYS A 8 -3.49 -22.00 1.56
N PRO A 9 -4.03 -23.08 2.17
CA PRO A 9 -3.35 -24.39 2.21
C PRO A 9 -3.02 -24.96 0.83
N ASP A 10 -3.78 -24.58 -0.23
CA ASP A 10 -3.52 -24.94 -1.62
C ASP A 10 -2.50 -24.02 -2.32
N GLU A 11 -1.74 -23.26 -1.54
CA GLU A 11 -0.73 -22.30 -1.98
C GLU A 11 -1.26 -21.09 -2.77
N LYS A 12 -2.57 -20.96 -2.94
CA LYS A 12 -3.16 -19.76 -3.54
C LYS A 12 -3.03 -18.58 -2.60
N MET A 13 -2.58 -17.47 -3.15
CA MET A 13 -2.33 -16.22 -2.44
C MET A 13 -3.29 -15.14 -2.93
N GLY A 14 -3.81 -14.35 -2.01
CA GLY A 14 -4.70 -13.25 -2.36
C GLY A 14 -4.93 -12.30 -1.20
N THR A 15 -5.56 -11.18 -1.50
CA THR A 15 -5.99 -10.21 -0.50
C THR A 15 -7.41 -10.54 -0.06
N TYR A 16 -7.61 -10.60 1.26
CA TYR A 16 -8.91 -10.74 1.89
C TYR A 16 -9.36 -9.44 2.52
N VAL A 17 -10.67 -9.32 2.75
CA VAL A 17 -11.24 -8.26 3.56
C VAL A 17 -11.67 -8.84 4.90
N MET A 18 -11.18 -8.23 5.97
CA MET A 18 -11.62 -8.50 7.34
C MET A 18 -12.27 -7.24 7.92
N ILE A 19 -13.22 -7.45 8.83
CA ILE A 19 -13.95 -6.38 9.50
C ILE A 19 -13.90 -6.54 11.01
N ALA A 20 -13.93 -5.42 11.70
CA ALA A 20 -14.07 -5.33 13.15
C ALA A 20 -14.87 -4.08 13.53
N ASP A 21 -15.46 -4.10 14.72
CA ASP A 21 -16.18 -2.93 15.28
C ASP A 21 -15.22 -1.92 15.92
N ARG A 22 -13.96 -2.32 16.14
CA ARG A 22 -12.91 -1.51 16.77
C ARG A 22 -11.59 -1.67 16.00
N PRO A 23 -10.71 -0.65 16.00
CA PRO A 23 -9.42 -0.71 15.31
C PRO A 23 -8.48 -1.82 15.82
N ASP A 24 -8.62 -2.20 17.07
CA ASP A 24 -7.86 -3.26 17.74
C ASP A 24 -8.51 -4.66 17.62
N GLY A 25 -9.62 -4.77 16.86
CA GLY A 25 -10.33 -6.02 16.64
C GLY A 25 -11.31 -6.42 17.76
N PRO A 26 -11.68 -7.70 17.87
CA PRO A 26 -11.22 -8.81 17.02
C PRO A 26 -11.70 -8.69 15.57
N PHE A 27 -10.83 -9.00 14.62
CA PHE A 27 -11.16 -9.02 13.20
C PHE A 27 -11.73 -10.37 12.80
N ARG A 28 -12.72 -10.35 11.92
CA ARG A 28 -13.29 -11.52 11.26
C ARG A 28 -13.34 -11.33 9.76
N PHE A 29 -13.31 -12.39 8.98
CA PHE A 29 -13.52 -12.28 7.53
C PHE A 29 -14.89 -11.61 7.25
N ALA A 30 -14.93 -10.71 6.30
CA ALA A 30 -16.17 -10.01 5.93
C ALA A 30 -17.17 -10.95 5.28
N GLU A 31 -16.69 -11.93 4.53
CA GLU A 31 -17.48 -12.94 3.82
C GLU A 31 -16.91 -14.35 4.06
N GLY A 32 -17.77 -15.35 3.90
CA GLY A 32 -17.43 -16.76 4.11
C GLY A 32 -17.47 -17.19 5.57
N ASN A 33 -17.02 -18.41 5.84
CA ASN A 33 -17.08 -19.02 7.18
C ASN A 33 -15.92 -18.62 8.11
N GLY A 34 -15.01 -17.82 7.63
CA GLY A 34 -14.11 -16.96 8.39
C GLY A 34 -13.23 -17.56 9.47
N LEU A 35 -12.99 -18.86 9.49
CA LEU A 35 -12.09 -19.47 10.47
C LEU A 35 -10.74 -19.77 9.84
N PHE A 36 -9.85 -18.81 9.91
CA PHE A 36 -8.43 -19.08 9.67
C PHE A 36 -7.80 -19.60 10.96
N ALA A 37 -7.65 -20.92 11.04
CA ALA A 37 -6.87 -21.57 12.11
C ALA A 37 -5.84 -22.49 11.47
N PRO A 38 -4.60 -22.57 12.00
CA PRO A 38 -3.61 -23.53 11.52
C PRO A 38 -4.18 -24.95 11.54
N GLY A 39 -4.14 -25.66 10.42
CA GLY A 39 -4.64 -27.02 10.28
C GLY A 39 -6.13 -27.16 9.98
N VAL A 40 -6.86 -26.08 9.78
CA VAL A 40 -8.25 -26.12 9.29
C VAL A 40 -8.23 -26.09 7.77
N GLU A 41 -8.68 -27.17 7.14
CA GLU A 41 -8.94 -27.21 5.70
C GLU A 41 -10.11 -26.29 5.36
N GLY A 42 -9.93 -25.43 4.34
CA GLY A 42 -11.01 -24.70 3.71
C GLY A 42 -11.42 -23.40 4.40
N VAL A 43 -10.58 -22.39 4.36
CA VAL A 43 -11.07 -21.01 4.49
C VAL A 43 -11.92 -20.71 3.24
N ASP A 44 -13.24 -20.74 3.41
CA ASP A 44 -14.22 -20.51 2.36
C ASP A 44 -14.53 -18.99 2.16
N SER A 45 -13.57 -18.16 2.51
CA SER A 45 -13.69 -16.71 2.30
C SER A 45 -13.11 -16.36 0.92
N PRO A 46 -13.81 -15.54 0.13
CA PRO A 46 -13.31 -15.12 -1.17
C PRO A 46 -12.15 -14.12 -1.04
N PHE A 47 -11.22 -14.16 -1.97
CA PHE A 47 -10.30 -13.05 -2.18
C PHE A 47 -11.05 -11.88 -2.81
N ILE A 48 -10.79 -10.66 -2.36
CA ILE A 48 -11.20 -9.47 -3.12
C ILE A 48 -10.39 -9.35 -4.42
N VAL A 49 -9.09 -9.72 -4.36
CA VAL A 49 -8.22 -9.86 -5.54
C VAL A 49 -7.28 -11.06 -5.37
N ASN A 50 -7.05 -11.80 -6.46
CA ASN A 50 -6.15 -12.96 -6.53
C ASN A 50 -4.68 -12.51 -6.66
N ASP A 51 -4.27 -11.57 -5.82
CA ASP A 51 -2.89 -11.07 -5.75
C ASP A 51 -2.66 -10.45 -4.37
N ILE A 52 -1.42 -10.06 -4.10
CA ILE A 52 -0.99 -9.51 -2.80
C ILE A 52 -1.06 -7.99 -2.77
N ASP A 53 -0.86 -7.43 -1.58
CA ASP A 53 -0.66 -6.02 -1.30
C ASP A 53 -1.87 -5.15 -1.66
N GLY A 54 -3.08 -5.65 -1.36
CA GLY A 54 -4.29 -4.85 -1.54
C GLY A 54 -4.32 -3.69 -0.55
N GLU A 55 -4.10 -2.49 -1.05
CA GLU A 55 -4.08 -1.25 -0.27
C GLU A 55 -5.32 -0.41 -0.59
N PRO A 56 -6.22 -0.18 0.37
CA PRO A 56 -7.41 0.61 0.16
C PRO A 56 -7.11 2.10 0.30
N PHE A 57 -7.80 2.91 -0.49
CA PHE A 57 -7.84 4.36 -0.37
C PHE A 57 -9.29 4.84 -0.40
N ILE A 58 -9.67 5.68 0.55
CA ILE A 58 -10.99 6.33 0.59
C ILE A 58 -10.78 7.82 0.32
N ASP A 59 -11.38 8.30 -0.76
CA ASP A 59 -11.30 9.72 -1.14
C ASP A 59 -12.27 10.58 -0.31
N ASP A 60 -12.09 11.89 -0.36
CA ASP A 60 -12.88 12.88 0.38
C ASP A 60 -14.39 12.83 0.03
N ASP A 61 -14.74 12.35 -1.16
CA ASP A 61 -16.12 12.17 -1.62
C ASP A 61 -16.74 10.85 -1.11
N GLY A 62 -16.00 10.06 -0.34
CA GLY A 62 -16.40 8.78 0.20
C GLY A 62 -16.26 7.61 -0.77
N ASN A 63 -15.83 7.82 -2.02
CA ASN A 63 -15.51 6.72 -2.93
C ASN A 63 -14.27 5.94 -2.47
N GLY A 64 -14.33 4.62 -2.59
CA GLY A 64 -13.21 3.75 -2.28
C GLY A 64 -12.50 3.24 -3.52
N TYR A 65 -11.23 2.97 -3.37
CA TYR A 65 -10.35 2.42 -4.39
C TYR A 65 -9.45 1.38 -3.76
N LEU A 66 -9.08 0.36 -4.52
CA LEU A 66 -8.09 -0.64 -4.12
C LEU A 66 -6.94 -0.62 -5.11
N PHE A 67 -5.74 -0.60 -4.58
CA PHE A 67 -4.49 -0.72 -5.33
C PHE A 67 -3.82 -2.02 -4.91
N TRP A 68 -3.19 -2.75 -5.86
CA TRP A 68 -2.49 -3.97 -5.51
C TRP A 68 -1.32 -4.26 -6.46
N ARG A 69 -0.59 -5.31 -6.17
CA ARG A 69 0.57 -5.72 -6.95
C ARG A 69 0.30 -5.70 -8.45
N ARG A 70 1.36 -5.60 -9.27
CA ARG A 70 1.34 -5.41 -10.73
C ARG A 70 0.79 -4.06 -11.19
N ARG A 71 0.75 -3.08 -10.28
CA ARG A 71 0.22 -1.73 -10.54
C ARG A 71 -1.27 -1.71 -10.88
N LEU A 72 -2.01 -2.70 -10.41
CA LEU A 72 -3.44 -2.76 -10.68
C LEU A 72 -4.21 -1.89 -9.68
N ALA A 73 -5.30 -1.30 -10.16
CA ALA A 73 -6.21 -0.51 -9.34
C ALA A 73 -7.65 -0.63 -9.87
N ALA A 74 -8.63 -0.54 -8.95
CA ALA A 74 -10.04 -0.50 -9.27
C ALA A 74 -10.82 0.30 -8.22
N ARG A 75 -12.05 0.68 -8.55
CA ARG A 75 -12.99 1.18 -7.54
C ARG A 75 -13.42 0.04 -6.62
N LEU A 76 -13.66 0.39 -5.36
CA LEU A 76 -14.34 -0.47 -4.42
C LEU A 76 -15.85 -0.25 -4.47
N SER A 77 -16.60 -1.30 -4.29
CA SER A 77 -18.04 -1.25 -4.02
C SER A 77 -18.36 -0.41 -2.78
N ALA A 78 -19.60 0.04 -2.66
CA ALA A 78 -20.01 0.88 -1.54
C ALA A 78 -19.82 0.21 -0.17
N ASP A 79 -19.95 -1.13 -0.10
CA ASP A 79 -19.69 -1.92 1.11
C ASP A 79 -18.21 -2.23 1.36
N ARG A 80 -17.32 -1.88 0.42
CA ARG A 80 -15.86 -2.10 0.50
C ARG A 80 -15.41 -3.58 0.39
N LEU A 81 -16.30 -4.46 -0.03
CA LEU A 81 -16.02 -5.90 -0.07
C LEU A 81 -15.62 -6.40 -1.46
N HIS A 82 -15.92 -5.64 -2.52
CA HIS A 82 -15.67 -6.05 -3.90
C HIS A 82 -15.02 -4.94 -4.71
N ILE A 83 -14.35 -5.29 -5.80
CA ILE A 83 -13.95 -4.33 -6.82
C ILE A 83 -15.10 -4.12 -7.82
N GLU A 84 -15.21 -2.89 -8.36
CA GLU A 84 -16.17 -2.54 -9.41
C GLU A 84 -15.47 -2.35 -10.75
N GLY A 85 -16.00 -2.99 -11.78
CA GLY A 85 -15.48 -2.90 -13.16
C GLY A 85 -14.17 -3.64 -13.37
N GLU A 86 -13.55 -3.38 -14.51
CA GLU A 86 -12.27 -3.98 -14.86
C GLU A 86 -11.10 -3.19 -14.23
N PRO A 87 -10.12 -3.88 -13.65
CA PRO A 87 -8.94 -3.22 -13.14
C PRO A 87 -8.15 -2.49 -14.22
N LEU A 88 -7.65 -1.32 -13.89
CA LEU A 88 -6.72 -0.58 -14.73
C LEU A 88 -5.27 -0.74 -14.23
N THR A 89 -4.31 -0.44 -15.10
CA THR A 89 -2.90 -0.45 -14.76
C THR A 89 -2.42 0.97 -14.49
N MET A 90 -1.95 1.23 -13.27
CA MET A 90 -1.35 2.50 -12.87
C MET A 90 -0.05 2.75 -13.63
N GLN A 91 0.15 3.98 -14.07
CA GLN A 91 1.40 4.39 -14.70
C GLN A 91 2.48 4.63 -13.66
N THR A 92 3.71 4.23 -13.97
CA THR A 92 4.90 4.52 -13.18
C THR A 92 5.98 5.12 -14.07
N ALA A 93 6.70 6.12 -13.56
CA ALA A 93 7.76 6.77 -14.33
C ALA A 93 9.03 5.91 -14.44
N ARG A 94 9.19 4.97 -13.49
CA ARG A 94 10.40 4.15 -13.40
C ARG A 94 10.12 2.70 -13.74
N GLN A 95 11.11 2.06 -14.32
CA GLN A 95 11.15 0.61 -14.48
C GLN A 95 11.46 -0.07 -13.14
N GLY A 96 11.17 -1.37 -13.04
CA GLY A 96 11.53 -2.16 -11.86
C GLY A 96 10.50 -2.11 -10.74
N TYR A 97 9.24 -1.76 -11.04
CA TYR A 97 8.15 -1.91 -10.07
C TYR A 97 8.15 -3.32 -9.47
N SER A 98 8.09 -3.38 -8.15
CA SER A 98 8.05 -4.62 -7.40
C SER A 98 6.67 -4.85 -6.75
N GLU A 99 6.33 -4.03 -5.77
CA GLU A 99 5.17 -4.25 -4.90
C GLU A 99 4.82 -3.01 -4.07
N GLY A 100 3.95 -3.18 -3.05
CA GLY A 100 3.64 -2.20 -2.04
C GLY A 100 3.06 -0.89 -2.60
N PRO A 101 2.01 -0.94 -3.43
CA PRO A 101 1.34 0.29 -3.85
C PRO A 101 0.68 0.94 -2.65
N LEU A 102 0.75 2.25 -2.59
CA LEU A 102 0.08 3.06 -1.58
C LEU A 102 -0.50 4.30 -2.26
N MET A 103 -1.73 4.65 -1.91
CA MET A 103 -2.37 5.89 -2.34
C MET A 103 -2.71 6.73 -1.12
N PHE A 104 -2.33 8.01 -1.15
CA PHE A 104 -2.83 8.99 -0.18
C PHE A 104 -3.08 10.33 -0.85
N LYS A 105 -3.85 11.19 -0.17
CA LYS A 105 -4.18 12.53 -0.64
C LYS A 105 -3.72 13.57 0.37
N ARG A 106 -3.12 14.65 -0.12
CA ARG A 106 -2.72 15.80 0.70
C ARG A 106 -2.96 17.09 -0.08
N LYS A 107 -3.76 17.99 0.49
CA LYS A 107 -4.05 19.32 -0.09
C LYS A 107 -4.46 19.25 -1.57
N GLY A 108 -5.35 18.31 -1.90
CA GLY A 108 -5.88 18.10 -3.25
C GLY A 108 -4.92 17.43 -4.23
N ILE A 109 -3.79 16.91 -3.78
CA ILE A 109 -2.84 16.16 -4.58
C ILE A 109 -2.91 14.70 -4.15
N TYR A 110 -3.08 13.78 -5.12
CA TYR A 110 -2.97 12.34 -4.96
C TYR A 110 -1.52 11.92 -5.16
N TYR A 111 -1.04 11.06 -4.29
CA TYR A 111 0.31 10.49 -4.33
C TYR A 111 0.20 8.98 -4.49
N TYR A 112 0.63 8.47 -5.62
CA TYR A 112 0.78 7.05 -5.85
C TYR A 112 2.21 6.64 -5.55
N VAL A 113 2.41 6.03 -4.39
CA VAL A 113 3.71 5.53 -3.93
C VAL A 113 3.84 4.07 -4.33
N TYR A 114 5.04 3.64 -4.67
CA TYR A 114 5.32 2.27 -5.04
C TYR A 114 6.77 1.89 -4.76
N THR A 115 7.00 0.60 -4.57
CA THR A 115 8.32 0.03 -4.31
C THR A 115 8.96 -0.47 -5.60
N LEU A 116 10.23 -0.16 -5.77
CA LEU A 116 11.09 -0.62 -6.86
C LEU A 116 12.09 -1.66 -6.38
N SER A 117 12.65 -2.45 -7.30
CA SER A 117 13.69 -3.45 -7.07
C SER A 117 13.20 -4.61 -6.20
N GLY A 118 14.04 -5.21 -5.38
CA GLY A 118 13.65 -6.34 -4.53
C GLY A 118 14.53 -6.46 -3.28
N ASN A 119 13.94 -6.96 -2.21
CA ASN A 119 14.60 -7.28 -0.94
C ASN A 119 15.46 -6.13 -0.40
N GLN A 120 16.74 -6.36 -0.12
CA GLN A 120 17.67 -5.36 0.42
C GLN A 120 17.93 -4.15 -0.49
N ASN A 121 17.40 -4.18 -1.72
CA ASN A 121 17.55 -3.10 -2.70
C ASN A 121 16.26 -2.33 -2.93
N TYR A 122 15.25 -2.49 -2.09
CA TYR A 122 14.01 -1.73 -2.21
C TYR A 122 14.26 -0.22 -2.20
N VAL A 123 13.44 0.47 -2.96
CA VAL A 123 13.42 1.92 -3.09
C VAL A 123 11.98 2.37 -3.22
N ASN A 124 11.59 3.44 -2.55
CA ASN A 124 10.26 4.03 -2.69
C ASN A 124 10.30 5.21 -3.65
N ALA A 125 9.47 5.12 -4.67
CA ALA A 125 9.21 6.17 -5.64
C ALA A 125 7.74 6.59 -5.63
N TYR A 126 7.42 7.73 -6.23
CA TYR A 126 6.04 8.20 -6.29
C TYR A 126 5.72 8.96 -7.58
N MET A 127 4.44 9.02 -7.87
CA MET A 127 3.82 9.85 -8.89
C MET A 127 2.80 10.77 -8.23
N MET A 128 2.48 11.89 -8.86
CA MET A 128 1.50 12.85 -8.35
C MET A 128 0.38 13.07 -9.36
N SER A 129 -0.85 13.27 -8.88
CA SER A 129 -1.99 13.69 -9.68
C SER A 129 -2.81 14.77 -8.95
N ARG A 130 -3.41 15.69 -9.73
CA ARG A 130 -4.41 16.64 -9.23
C ARG A 130 -5.80 16.36 -9.81
N GLU A 131 -5.96 15.27 -10.52
CA GLU A 131 -7.20 14.91 -11.22
C GLU A 131 -8.02 13.90 -10.44
N SER A 132 -7.45 12.71 -10.24
CA SER A 132 -8.14 11.61 -9.56
C SER A 132 -7.16 10.57 -9.02
N PRO A 133 -7.62 9.65 -8.15
CA PRO A 133 -6.76 8.57 -7.66
C PRO A 133 -6.41 7.52 -8.73
N LEU A 134 -7.06 7.55 -9.90
CA LEU A 134 -6.86 6.57 -10.97
C LEU A 134 -6.26 7.16 -12.26
N SER A 135 -6.13 8.47 -12.38
CA SER A 135 -5.65 9.12 -13.61
C SER A 135 -4.86 10.42 -13.35
N GLY A 136 -4.24 10.95 -14.41
CA GLY A 136 -3.52 12.21 -14.36
C GLY A 136 -2.18 12.16 -13.64
N PHE A 137 -1.63 10.98 -13.41
CA PHE A 137 -0.36 10.83 -12.70
C PHE A 137 0.82 11.23 -13.56
N VAL A 138 1.62 12.14 -13.03
CA VAL A 138 2.88 12.59 -13.61
C VAL A 138 4.02 12.39 -12.62
N LYS A 139 5.22 12.20 -13.15
CA LYS A 139 6.44 12.22 -12.35
C LYS A 139 6.62 13.64 -11.79
N PRO A 140 6.92 13.80 -10.48
CA PRO A 140 7.23 15.12 -9.94
C PRO A 140 8.49 15.71 -10.60
N GLU A 141 8.58 17.03 -10.65
CA GLU A 141 9.82 17.68 -11.02
C GLU A 141 10.92 17.36 -9.99
N GLY A 142 12.13 17.12 -10.47
CA GLY A 142 13.25 16.75 -9.62
C GLY A 142 13.26 15.26 -9.27
N ASN A 143 13.42 14.95 -7.97
CA ASN A 143 13.55 13.57 -7.50
C ASN A 143 12.19 12.96 -7.14
N ASP A 144 11.88 11.84 -7.74
CA ASP A 144 10.69 11.03 -7.46
C ASP A 144 10.99 9.83 -6.54
N ILE A 145 12.22 9.70 -6.06
CA ILE A 145 12.65 8.73 -5.04
C ILE A 145 12.81 9.49 -3.73
N PHE A 146 12.10 9.07 -2.70
CA PHE A 146 12.18 9.72 -1.39
C PHE A 146 12.78 8.82 -0.30
N LEU A 147 12.91 7.52 -0.56
CA LEU A 147 13.53 6.58 0.36
C LEU A 147 14.25 5.48 -0.43
N PHE A 148 15.51 5.21 -0.10
CA PHE A 148 16.37 4.31 -0.88
C PHE A 148 17.38 3.57 0.01
N SER A 149 17.88 2.45 -0.49
CA SER A 149 18.95 1.68 0.15
C SER A 149 20.26 2.44 0.14
N ALA A 150 20.91 2.47 1.30
CA ALA A 150 22.22 3.04 1.54
C ALA A 150 23.03 2.12 2.49
N PRO A 151 23.51 0.96 2.02
CA PRO A 151 24.17 -0.03 2.88
C PRO A 151 25.37 0.52 3.65
N GLU A 152 26.07 1.51 3.09
CA GLU A 152 27.16 2.23 3.76
C GLU A 152 26.70 2.97 5.03
N ASN A 153 25.42 3.31 5.11
CA ASN A 153 24.75 3.92 6.26
C ASN A 153 23.92 2.92 7.07
N GLN A 154 24.09 1.62 6.78
CA GLN A 154 23.32 0.54 7.39
C GLN A 154 21.81 0.60 7.09
N VAL A 155 21.43 1.08 5.90
CA VAL A 155 20.04 1.12 5.39
C VAL A 155 19.91 0.13 4.25
N TRP A 156 19.12 -0.93 4.47
CA TRP A 156 18.92 -1.97 3.47
C TRP A 156 17.43 -2.10 3.09
N GLY A 157 17.12 -1.79 1.85
CA GLY A 157 15.84 -2.08 1.23
C GLY A 157 14.62 -1.49 1.93
N PRO A 158 14.62 -0.17 2.25
CA PRO A 158 13.41 0.47 2.77
C PRO A 158 12.32 0.44 1.70
N GLY A 159 11.20 -0.22 1.99
CA GLY A 159 10.15 -0.43 1.01
C GLY A 159 8.81 -0.81 1.61
N HIS A 160 7.83 -1.03 0.75
CA HIS A 160 6.50 -1.51 1.11
C HIS A 160 5.96 -0.81 2.36
N GLY A 161 5.61 0.46 2.21
CA GLY A 161 5.17 1.28 3.33
C GLY A 161 3.69 1.57 3.35
N ASN A 162 3.28 2.17 4.45
CA ASN A 162 1.97 2.76 4.64
C ASN A 162 2.12 4.16 5.25
N ILE A 163 1.06 4.96 5.25
CA ILE A 163 1.09 6.30 5.78
C ILE A 163 0.09 6.46 6.93
N PHE A 164 0.53 7.11 7.99
CA PHE A 164 -0.32 7.55 9.08
C PHE A 164 -0.35 9.08 9.08
N TYR A 165 -1.54 9.66 9.02
CA TYR A 165 -1.75 11.10 9.15
C TYR A 165 -2.25 11.43 10.54
N ASP A 166 -1.51 12.25 11.27
CA ASP A 166 -1.94 12.81 12.56
C ASP A 166 -2.59 14.18 12.33
N GLU A 167 -3.91 14.22 12.40
CA GLU A 167 -4.70 15.45 12.24
C GLU A 167 -4.38 16.52 13.28
N LYS A 168 -3.92 16.14 14.48
CA LYS A 168 -3.64 17.09 15.57
C LYS A 168 -2.37 17.90 15.32
N THR A 169 -1.40 17.29 14.68
CA THR A 169 -0.09 17.90 14.41
C THR A 169 0.10 18.26 12.94
N ASP A 170 -0.84 17.91 12.04
CA ASP A 170 -0.73 17.99 10.58
C ASP A 170 0.52 17.28 10.06
N GLU A 171 0.83 16.12 10.67
CA GLU A 171 2.02 15.35 10.35
C GLU A 171 1.68 14.07 9.59
N TYR A 172 2.49 13.77 8.60
CA TYR A 172 2.46 12.51 7.86
C TYR A 172 3.63 11.64 8.31
N ILE A 173 3.34 10.43 8.77
CA ILE A 173 4.33 9.44 9.19
C ILE A 173 4.32 8.30 8.18
N PHE A 174 5.44 8.09 7.52
CA PHE A 174 5.63 6.95 6.64
C PHE A 174 6.18 5.77 7.42
N LEU A 175 5.41 4.69 7.46
CA LEU A 175 5.77 3.41 8.06
C LEU A 175 6.25 2.50 6.94
N TYR A 176 7.37 1.83 7.11
CA TYR A 176 7.92 0.97 6.05
C TYR A 176 8.73 -0.18 6.65
N LEU A 177 8.95 -1.20 5.85
CA LEU A 177 9.89 -2.24 6.21
C LEU A 177 11.32 -1.83 5.83
N GLU A 178 12.28 -2.28 6.61
CA GLU A 178 13.69 -2.24 6.29
C GLU A 178 14.35 -3.54 6.76
N TYR A 179 15.41 -3.94 6.09
CA TYR A 179 16.19 -5.10 6.50
C TYR A 179 17.26 -4.68 7.51
N GLY A 180 16.98 -4.81 8.80
CA GLY A 180 17.94 -4.63 9.88
C GLY A 180 18.99 -5.75 9.96
N ASP A 181 19.80 -5.74 11.01
CA ASP A 181 20.83 -6.76 11.30
C ASP A 181 21.74 -7.06 10.09
N GLY A 182 22.27 -6.00 9.46
CA GLY A 182 23.13 -6.14 8.28
C GLY A 182 22.40 -6.63 7.04
N GLY A 183 21.10 -6.34 6.90
CA GLY A 183 20.30 -6.69 5.74
C GLY A 183 19.64 -8.07 5.81
N THR A 184 19.47 -8.66 6.99
CA THR A 184 18.97 -10.04 7.13
C THR A 184 17.58 -10.15 7.74
N THR A 185 17.16 -9.20 8.56
CA THR A 185 15.91 -9.26 9.33
C THR A 185 14.98 -8.11 8.97
N ARG A 186 13.76 -8.42 8.56
CA ARG A 186 12.73 -7.38 8.31
C ARG A 186 12.28 -6.76 9.62
N GLN A 187 12.30 -5.44 9.67
CA GLN A 187 11.86 -4.63 10.80
C GLN A 187 10.98 -3.49 10.29
N VAL A 188 10.13 -2.96 11.17
CA VAL A 188 9.28 -1.80 10.85
C VAL A 188 9.98 -0.54 11.33
N TYR A 189 10.07 0.43 10.45
CA TYR A 189 10.59 1.76 10.71
C TYR A 189 9.52 2.82 10.44
N ALA A 190 9.71 3.99 10.98
CA ALA A 190 8.82 5.12 10.81
C ALA A 190 9.61 6.42 10.68
N ASN A 191 9.28 7.20 9.65
CA ASN A 191 9.86 8.53 9.45
C ASN A 191 8.76 9.55 9.22
N ARG A 192 8.98 10.77 9.72
CA ARG A 192 8.15 11.91 9.34
C ARG A 192 8.37 12.21 7.86
N MET A 193 7.28 12.32 7.12
CA MET A 193 7.30 12.72 5.71
C MET A 193 7.12 14.23 5.62
N GLU A 194 8.05 14.90 4.98
CA GLU A 194 7.99 16.32 4.75
C GLU A 194 7.72 16.65 3.27
N PHE A 195 7.14 17.82 3.03
CA PHE A 195 6.74 18.26 1.70
C PHE A 195 7.29 19.64 1.40
N ASN A 196 7.63 19.87 0.14
CA ASN A 196 7.95 21.19 -0.39
C ASN A 196 6.66 22.00 -0.63
N GLU A 197 6.80 23.28 -0.94
CA GLU A 197 5.66 24.19 -1.19
C GLU A 197 4.82 23.76 -2.39
N ASP A 198 5.44 23.19 -3.41
CA ASP A 198 4.79 22.65 -4.61
C ASP A 198 4.06 21.32 -4.39
N GLY A 199 4.23 20.72 -3.21
CA GLY A 199 3.68 19.44 -2.79
C GLY A 199 4.61 18.25 -3.04
N THR A 200 5.77 18.40 -3.66
CA THR A 200 6.72 17.29 -3.80
C THR A 200 7.22 16.82 -2.44
N ILE A 201 7.47 15.50 -2.31
CA ILE A 201 8.02 14.91 -1.09
C ILE A 201 9.49 15.33 -0.98
N LYS A 202 9.91 15.80 0.20
CA LYS A 202 11.32 16.07 0.49
C LYS A 202 12.11 14.77 0.59
N THR A 203 13.31 14.77 0.07
CA THR A 203 14.24 13.63 0.03
C THR A 203 15.49 13.90 0.86
#